data_e83c213628c4f5e1c6cb297b3bfc735a
#
_entry.id   e83c213628c4f5e1c6cb297b3bfc735a
#
_cell.length_a   1.000
_cell.length_b   1.000
_cell.length_c   1.000
_cell.angle_alpha   90.00
_cell.angle_beta   90.00
_cell.angle_gamma   90.00
#
_symmetry.space_group_name_H-M   'P 1'
#
loop_
_entity.id
_entity.type
_entity.pdbx_description
1 polymer ?
#
loop_
_entity_poly.entity_id
_entity_poly.type
_entity_poly.pdbx_seq_one_letter_code
_entity_poly.pdbx_strand_id
1 'polypeptide(L)'
;MPKNVRPLSVKEIAAITRVGTTAVGGVPGLSVQVLQTGDRYFVYRYQIDGRRSMVSLGSLSEISLKVARERAAAYAELVKRGISPVEHRRKEAERRKRESDESARERDRQLHTVAVCAEEWIQERVQANYWAANIRGESVMRAYFRNHINPKIGAVPIGELSPQQVFDLLRPLWQTTTDTAENCKSAVFNLFRWAKARGYCVQENPADIKGVLGVLLEPLQATRKKNRNLPALDYQEIPDFFVELMASDRVSYRMTAFAILTTLRSKMVRLAKWTDVNFQEPTLTIPNANFKTKGRGDHTVFLSAAALQILNGMPRYPGIDLIFPSPRQKRELSDAAMGIVFARLHERSLQSGGKGWIDPVLSKKEGVLVIATQHGTSRASFKTWTKTGENRKLFDEEAVELCMAHKLQDDYGGAYNRATLEPERRQVMEAWGQYCFSKLKL
;
A
#
# COMPACT_ATOMS: atom_id res chain seq x y z
N MET A 1 -64.11 21.43 35.74
CA MET A 1 -64.07 19.93 35.74
C MET A 1 -64.58 19.43 34.42
N PRO A 2 -63.94 18.44 33.76
CA PRO A 2 -64.45 17.85 32.55
C PRO A 2 -65.77 17.13 32.87
N LYS A 3 -66.85 17.44 32.16
CA LYS A 3 -68.16 16.76 32.31
C LYS A 3 -67.96 15.26 32.03
N ASN A 4 -68.33 14.43 32.98
CA ASN A 4 -68.40 12.98 32.81
C ASN A 4 -69.46 12.67 31.72
N VAL A 5 -69.01 12.36 30.53
CA VAL A 5 -69.85 12.00 29.40
C VAL A 5 -70.00 10.47 29.42
N ARG A 6 -71.22 9.98 29.26
CA ARG A 6 -71.54 8.55 29.13
C ARG A 6 -70.66 7.94 28.05
N PRO A 7 -69.99 6.78 28.29
CA PRO A 7 -69.21 6.10 27.27
C PRO A 7 -70.08 5.68 26.09
N LEU A 8 -69.70 6.13 24.89
CA LEU A 8 -70.36 5.70 23.62
C LEU A 8 -69.88 4.34 23.21
N SER A 9 -70.79 3.54 22.60
CA SER A 9 -70.47 2.29 21.97
C SER A 9 -69.88 2.49 20.57
N VAL A 10 -69.31 1.43 20.00
CA VAL A 10 -68.75 1.47 18.62
C VAL A 10 -69.80 1.84 17.58
N LYS A 11 -71.08 1.35 17.74
CA LYS A 11 -72.17 1.67 16.84
C LYS A 11 -72.58 3.14 16.92
N GLU A 12 -72.62 3.71 18.15
CA GLU A 12 -72.92 5.12 18.34
C GLU A 12 -71.85 6.02 17.75
N ILE A 13 -70.59 5.66 17.88
CA ILE A 13 -69.47 6.39 17.27
C ILE A 13 -69.49 6.34 15.76
N ALA A 14 -69.82 5.18 15.19
CA ALA A 14 -69.96 5.00 13.74
C ALA A 14 -71.07 5.89 13.14
N ALA A 15 -72.10 6.18 13.91
CA ALA A 15 -73.23 7.04 13.52
C ALA A 15 -72.92 8.56 13.62
N ILE A 16 -71.75 8.98 14.14
CA ILE A 16 -71.38 10.40 14.20
C ILE A 16 -70.93 10.85 12.81
N THR A 17 -71.77 11.64 12.14
CA THR A 17 -71.47 12.21 10.79
C THR A 17 -71.37 13.74 10.80
N ARG A 18 -71.80 14.39 11.92
CA ARG A 18 -71.76 15.85 12.01
C ARG A 18 -70.32 16.37 12.09
N VAL A 19 -69.97 17.28 11.19
CA VAL A 19 -68.67 17.99 11.22
C VAL A 19 -68.44 18.66 12.56
N GLY A 20 -67.28 18.46 13.13
CA GLY A 20 -66.91 19.00 14.47
C GLY A 20 -66.36 17.92 15.41
N THR A 21 -66.34 18.22 16.69
CA THR A 21 -65.75 17.31 17.70
C THR A 21 -66.82 16.89 18.70
N THR A 22 -67.01 15.58 18.84
CA THR A 22 -67.96 14.96 19.75
C THR A 22 -67.25 14.15 20.83
N ALA A 23 -67.57 14.36 22.11
CA ALA A 23 -66.97 13.63 23.23
C ALA A 23 -67.46 12.16 23.22
N VAL A 24 -66.51 11.21 23.37
CA VAL A 24 -66.76 9.76 23.30
C VAL A 24 -67.05 9.14 24.67
N GLY A 25 -66.51 9.74 25.73
CA GLY A 25 -66.61 9.23 27.09
C GLY A 25 -65.69 8.04 27.39
N GLY A 26 -65.69 7.58 28.64
CA GLY A 26 -64.80 6.51 29.14
C GLY A 26 -63.42 6.99 29.57
N VAL A 27 -62.85 7.96 28.85
CA VAL A 27 -61.62 8.69 29.24
C VAL A 27 -61.92 10.18 29.07
N PRO A 28 -61.73 11.01 30.12
CA PRO A 28 -61.92 12.45 30.00
C PRO A 28 -61.03 13.06 28.92
N GLY A 29 -61.63 13.82 27.99
CA GLY A 29 -60.93 14.44 26.86
C GLY A 29 -60.93 13.60 25.57
N LEU A 30 -61.28 12.32 25.62
CA LEU A 30 -61.40 11.50 24.37
C LEU A 30 -62.62 11.96 23.57
N SER A 31 -62.42 12.24 22.33
CA SER A 31 -63.43 12.74 21.40
C SER A 31 -63.21 12.14 19.99
N VAL A 32 -64.27 12.19 19.17
CA VAL A 32 -64.18 11.94 17.71
C VAL A 32 -64.27 13.28 17.02
N GLN A 33 -63.38 13.55 16.12
CA GLN A 33 -63.39 14.68 15.21
C GLN A 33 -63.82 14.22 13.82
N VAL A 34 -64.84 14.87 13.25
CA VAL A 34 -65.25 14.69 11.87
C VAL A 34 -64.84 15.92 11.07
N LEU A 35 -64.06 15.72 10.02
CA LEU A 35 -63.59 16.79 9.11
C LEU A 35 -64.67 17.09 8.04
N GLN A 36 -64.53 18.20 7.35
CA GLN A 36 -65.39 18.55 6.22
C GLN A 36 -65.34 17.53 5.04
N THR A 37 -64.20 16.83 4.94
CA THR A 37 -64.00 15.72 3.97
C THR A 37 -64.77 14.45 4.34
N GLY A 38 -65.39 14.40 5.54
CA GLY A 38 -66.03 13.21 6.06
C GLY A 38 -65.12 12.25 6.81
N ASP A 39 -63.80 12.50 6.83
CA ASP A 39 -62.83 11.72 7.57
C ASP A 39 -63.02 11.84 9.06
N ARG A 40 -62.85 10.75 9.80
CA ARG A 40 -63.11 10.66 11.22
C ARG A 40 -61.92 10.18 12.00
N TYR A 41 -61.53 10.94 13.02
CA TYR A 41 -60.34 10.69 13.84
C TYR A 41 -60.73 10.61 15.32
N PHE A 42 -60.13 9.69 16.06
CA PHE A 42 -60.09 9.79 17.51
C PHE A 42 -59.08 10.85 17.89
N VAL A 43 -59.48 11.76 18.77
CA VAL A 43 -58.66 12.87 19.25
C VAL A 43 -58.70 12.94 20.76
N TYR A 44 -57.63 13.34 21.37
CA TYR A 44 -57.53 13.62 22.80
C TYR A 44 -57.40 15.12 23.02
N ARG A 45 -58.36 15.70 23.72
CA ARG A 45 -58.40 17.14 24.05
C ARG A 45 -57.96 17.33 25.51
N TYR A 46 -57.02 18.22 25.72
CA TYR A 46 -56.43 18.49 27.03
C TYR A 46 -56.15 19.97 27.23
N GLN A 47 -55.84 20.33 28.49
CA GLN A 47 -55.43 21.68 28.84
C GLN A 47 -54.21 21.61 29.76
N ILE A 48 -53.16 22.36 29.42
CA ILE A 48 -51.94 22.54 30.20
C ILE A 48 -51.70 24.04 30.31
N ASP A 49 -51.40 24.56 31.50
CA ASP A 49 -51.10 25.96 31.78
C ASP A 49 -52.14 26.92 31.19
N GLY A 50 -53.43 26.57 31.34
CA GLY A 50 -54.55 27.36 30.85
C GLY A 50 -54.80 27.26 29.32
N ARG A 51 -53.90 26.65 28.55
CA ARG A 51 -54.02 26.49 27.10
C ARG A 51 -54.67 25.18 26.70
N ARG A 52 -55.72 25.26 25.88
CA ARG A 52 -56.38 24.08 25.31
C ARG A 52 -55.65 23.59 24.07
N SER A 53 -55.41 22.29 24.01
CA SER A 53 -54.77 21.63 22.87
C SER A 53 -55.48 20.32 22.55
N MET A 54 -55.18 19.78 21.35
CA MET A 54 -55.74 18.55 20.88
C MET A 54 -54.66 17.74 20.14
N VAL A 55 -54.67 16.41 20.34
CA VAL A 55 -53.77 15.49 19.62
C VAL A 55 -54.57 14.37 19.00
N SER A 56 -54.28 14.04 17.73
CA SER A 56 -54.88 12.90 17.03
C SER A 56 -54.37 11.60 17.61
N LEU A 57 -55.27 10.64 17.84
CA LEU A 57 -54.93 9.28 18.29
C LEU A 57 -54.86 8.28 17.13
N GLY A 58 -55.49 8.62 15.99
CA GLY A 58 -55.56 7.81 14.78
C GLY A 58 -56.96 7.87 14.14
N SER A 59 -57.05 7.41 12.89
CA SER A 59 -58.32 7.34 12.14
C SER A 59 -59.21 6.25 12.73
N LEU A 60 -60.55 6.44 12.62
CA LEU A 60 -61.54 5.42 13.01
C LEU A 60 -61.43 4.15 12.17
N SER A 61 -60.87 4.21 10.99
CA SER A 61 -60.62 3.06 10.12
C SER A 61 -59.34 2.29 10.53
N GLU A 62 -58.38 2.92 11.17
CA GLU A 62 -57.09 2.34 11.53
C GLU A 62 -57.00 1.78 12.93
N ILE A 63 -57.69 2.41 13.87
CA ILE A 63 -57.61 2.03 15.29
C ILE A 63 -59.01 1.73 15.87
N SER A 64 -59.06 0.73 16.72
CA SER A 64 -60.31 0.39 17.47
C SER A 64 -60.57 1.38 18.60
N LEU A 65 -61.83 1.47 19.06
CA LEU A 65 -62.22 2.27 20.22
C LEU A 65 -61.43 1.86 21.47
N LYS A 66 -61.11 0.59 21.64
CA LYS A 66 -60.30 0.08 22.74
C LYS A 66 -58.90 0.71 22.71
N VAL A 67 -58.22 0.68 21.58
CA VAL A 67 -56.90 1.28 21.38
C VAL A 67 -56.94 2.81 21.57
N ALA A 68 -58.00 3.47 21.08
CA ALA A 68 -58.20 4.91 21.30
C ALA A 68 -58.30 5.27 22.79
N ARG A 69 -59.06 4.48 23.58
CA ARG A 69 -59.15 4.65 25.02
C ARG A 69 -57.83 4.42 25.74
N GLU A 70 -57.09 3.39 25.38
CA GLU A 70 -55.77 3.11 25.95
C GLU A 70 -54.77 4.27 25.68
N ARG A 71 -54.72 4.76 24.42
CA ARG A 71 -53.87 5.91 24.04
C ARG A 71 -54.30 7.21 24.76
N ALA A 72 -55.62 7.45 24.87
CA ALA A 72 -56.13 8.60 25.58
C ALA A 72 -55.83 8.54 27.08
N ALA A 73 -55.91 7.38 27.71
CA ALA A 73 -55.55 7.19 29.13
C ALA A 73 -54.04 7.45 29.36
N ALA A 74 -53.19 6.94 28.46
CA ALA A 74 -51.75 7.21 28.54
C ALA A 74 -51.43 8.71 28.42
N TYR A 75 -52.11 9.42 27.52
CA TYR A 75 -51.97 10.86 27.39
C TYR A 75 -52.54 11.64 28.59
N ALA A 76 -53.61 11.15 29.21
CA ALA A 76 -54.16 11.74 30.42
C ALA A 76 -53.14 11.70 31.58
N GLU A 77 -52.39 10.61 31.71
CA GLU A 77 -51.30 10.50 32.70
C GLU A 77 -50.13 11.47 32.42
N LEU A 78 -49.74 11.70 31.14
CA LEU A 78 -48.77 12.71 30.77
C LEU A 78 -49.23 14.12 31.16
N VAL A 79 -50.48 14.44 30.84
CA VAL A 79 -51.09 15.77 31.17
C VAL A 79 -51.13 16.00 32.67
N LYS A 80 -51.47 14.99 33.50
CA LYS A 80 -51.41 15.07 34.96
C LYS A 80 -50.01 15.42 35.48
N ARG A 81 -48.97 14.97 34.77
CA ARG A 81 -47.57 15.30 35.08
C ARG A 81 -47.10 16.64 34.47
N GLY A 82 -47.98 17.40 33.85
CA GLY A 82 -47.65 18.66 33.18
C GLY A 82 -46.93 18.49 31.83
N ILE A 83 -46.93 17.30 31.25
CA ILE A 83 -46.24 17.02 30.00
C ILE A 83 -47.22 17.08 28.83
N SER A 84 -46.96 17.92 27.83
CA SER A 84 -47.76 18.00 26.62
C SER A 84 -47.63 16.73 25.76
N PRO A 85 -48.74 16.02 25.47
CA PRO A 85 -48.72 14.85 24.57
C PRO A 85 -48.14 15.14 23.17
N VAL A 86 -48.33 16.33 22.64
CA VAL A 86 -47.78 16.76 21.34
C VAL A 86 -46.27 16.88 21.41
N GLU A 87 -45.75 17.54 22.47
CA GLU A 87 -44.30 17.65 22.65
C GLU A 87 -43.65 16.32 22.97
N HIS A 88 -44.28 15.47 23.78
CA HIS A 88 -43.81 14.13 24.07
C HIS A 88 -43.68 13.31 22.79
N ARG A 89 -44.70 13.32 21.93
CA ARG A 89 -44.70 12.63 20.65
C ARG A 89 -43.58 13.14 19.70
N ARG A 90 -43.37 14.46 19.67
CA ARG A 90 -42.30 15.07 18.90
C ARG A 90 -40.92 14.60 19.39
N LYS A 91 -40.68 14.67 20.69
CA LYS A 91 -39.41 14.23 21.30
C LYS A 91 -39.17 12.73 21.10
N GLU A 92 -40.19 11.89 21.20
CA GLU A 92 -40.07 10.47 20.92
C GLU A 92 -39.76 10.19 19.44
N ALA A 93 -40.39 10.90 18.51
CA ALA A 93 -40.12 10.78 17.08
C ALA A 93 -38.69 11.23 16.76
N GLU A 94 -38.22 12.33 17.33
CA GLU A 94 -36.84 12.81 17.21
C GLU A 94 -35.84 11.79 17.80
N ARG A 95 -36.13 11.19 18.94
CA ARG A 95 -35.28 10.16 19.54
C ARG A 95 -35.20 8.93 18.68
N ARG A 96 -36.33 8.39 18.19
CA ARG A 96 -36.35 7.22 17.30
C ARG A 96 -35.61 7.48 15.99
N LYS A 97 -35.71 8.69 15.45
CA LYS A 97 -34.97 9.10 14.26
C LYS A 97 -33.47 9.09 14.52
N ARG A 98 -33.02 9.68 15.65
CA ARG A 98 -31.60 9.67 16.05
C ARG A 98 -31.09 8.23 16.25
N GLU A 99 -31.81 7.40 16.96
CA GLU A 99 -31.46 5.99 17.20
C GLU A 99 -31.36 5.21 15.89
N SER A 100 -32.29 5.46 14.94
CA SER A 100 -32.25 4.86 13.59
C SER A 100 -31.06 5.35 12.79
N ASP A 101 -30.79 6.67 12.80
CA ASP A 101 -29.65 7.27 12.10
C ASP A 101 -28.31 6.79 12.68
N GLU A 102 -28.22 6.66 14.02
CA GLU A 102 -27.03 6.10 14.68
C GLU A 102 -26.83 4.63 14.34
N SER A 103 -27.89 3.83 14.34
CA SER A 103 -27.82 2.41 13.96
C SER A 103 -27.43 2.23 12.47
N ALA A 104 -27.89 3.11 11.59
CA ALA A 104 -27.52 3.11 10.18
C ALA A 104 -26.04 3.46 10.00
N ARG A 105 -25.57 4.50 10.71
CA ARG A 105 -24.16 4.90 10.71
C ARG A 105 -23.25 3.82 11.27
N GLU A 106 -23.68 3.13 12.33
CA GLU A 106 -22.90 2.04 12.92
C GLU A 106 -22.76 0.85 11.97
N ARG A 107 -23.84 0.47 11.28
CA ARG A 107 -23.79 -0.55 10.23
C ARG A 107 -22.86 -0.14 9.09
N ASP A 108 -22.93 1.12 8.64
CA ASP A 108 -22.08 1.65 7.58
C ASP A 108 -20.60 1.63 8.00
N ARG A 109 -20.28 1.99 9.25
CA ARG A 109 -18.91 1.87 9.80
C ARG A 109 -18.40 0.44 9.80
N GLN A 110 -19.22 -0.54 10.17
CA GLN A 110 -18.85 -1.96 10.20
C GLN A 110 -18.64 -2.54 8.79
N LEU A 111 -19.29 -2.00 7.77
CA LEU A 111 -19.09 -2.40 6.37
C LEU A 111 -17.73 -1.93 5.83
N HIS A 112 -17.18 -0.79 6.28
CA HIS A 112 -15.96 -0.20 5.78
C HIS A 112 -14.76 -0.50 6.69
N THR A 113 -14.43 -1.78 6.85
CA THR A 113 -13.20 -2.18 7.56
C THR A 113 -11.95 -1.92 6.71
N VAL A 114 -10.76 -1.88 7.35
CA VAL A 114 -9.47 -1.74 6.66
C VAL A 114 -9.31 -2.79 5.56
N ALA A 115 -9.70 -4.04 5.81
CA ALA A 115 -9.57 -5.12 4.82
C ALA A 115 -10.50 -4.94 3.62
N VAL A 116 -11.77 -4.55 3.84
CA VAL A 116 -12.75 -4.28 2.78
C VAL A 116 -12.29 -3.08 1.95
N CYS A 117 -11.96 -1.98 2.60
CA CYS A 117 -11.44 -0.78 1.93
C CYS A 117 -10.16 -1.05 1.13
N ALA A 118 -9.27 -1.91 1.64
CA ALA A 118 -8.05 -2.28 0.94
C ALA A 118 -8.33 -3.03 -0.35
N GLU A 119 -9.29 -3.94 -0.34
CA GLU A 119 -9.67 -4.69 -1.55
C GLU A 119 -10.29 -3.76 -2.60
N GLU A 120 -11.23 -2.91 -2.22
CA GLU A 120 -11.84 -1.91 -3.12
C GLU A 120 -10.77 -0.98 -3.72
N TRP A 121 -9.89 -0.45 -2.89
CA TRP A 121 -8.80 0.45 -3.30
C TRP A 121 -7.82 -0.23 -4.28
N ILE A 122 -7.48 -1.50 -4.06
CA ILE A 122 -6.64 -2.27 -4.96
C ILE A 122 -7.36 -2.52 -6.28
N GLN A 123 -8.63 -2.92 -6.25
CA GLN A 123 -9.43 -3.19 -7.45
C GLN A 123 -9.55 -1.94 -8.34
N GLU A 124 -9.82 -0.78 -7.79
CA GLU A 124 -9.86 0.47 -8.56
C GLU A 124 -8.51 0.76 -9.25
N ARG A 125 -7.39 0.50 -8.56
CA ARG A 125 -6.06 0.67 -9.13
C ARG A 125 -5.75 -0.32 -10.25
N VAL A 126 -6.25 -1.55 -10.15
CA VAL A 126 -6.16 -2.56 -11.21
C VAL A 126 -6.96 -2.09 -12.43
N GLN A 127 -8.20 -1.66 -12.24
CA GLN A 127 -9.05 -1.14 -13.31
C GLN A 127 -8.46 0.11 -13.99
N ALA A 128 -7.82 0.98 -13.21
CA ALA A 128 -7.13 2.17 -13.72
C ALA A 128 -5.75 1.88 -14.33
N ASN A 129 -5.32 0.61 -14.46
CA ASN A 129 -4.00 0.23 -14.93
C ASN A 129 -2.84 0.90 -14.16
N TYR A 130 -3.03 1.22 -12.88
CA TYR A 130 -2.04 1.93 -12.06
C TYR A 130 -0.68 1.22 -12.02
N TRP A 131 -0.66 -0.10 -12.07
CA TRP A 131 0.54 -0.92 -12.07
C TRP A 131 1.00 -1.38 -13.46
N ALA A 132 0.48 -0.81 -14.56
CA ALA A 132 0.88 -1.18 -15.93
C ALA A 132 2.41 -1.21 -16.14
N ALA A 133 3.12 -0.30 -15.46
CA ALA A 133 4.58 -0.23 -15.49
C ALA A 133 5.29 -1.16 -14.50
N ASN A 134 4.56 -1.76 -13.57
CA ASN A 134 5.11 -2.61 -12.51
C ASN A 134 4.22 -3.84 -12.34
N ILE A 135 4.44 -4.87 -13.14
CA ILE A 135 3.68 -6.13 -13.19
C ILE A 135 3.53 -6.78 -11.80
N ARG A 136 4.48 -6.55 -10.90
CA ARG A 136 4.43 -7.09 -9.52
C ARG A 136 3.78 -6.13 -8.51
N GLY A 137 3.43 -4.92 -8.92
CA GLY A 137 2.93 -3.88 -7.99
C GLY A 137 1.69 -4.30 -7.25
N GLU A 138 0.71 -4.87 -7.94
CA GLU A 138 -0.51 -5.41 -7.34
C GLU A 138 -0.22 -6.56 -6.38
N SER A 139 0.50 -7.58 -6.84
CA SER A 139 0.79 -8.77 -6.03
C SER A 139 1.58 -8.44 -4.76
N VAL A 140 2.50 -7.49 -4.84
CA VAL A 140 3.27 -6.99 -3.68
C VAL A 140 2.35 -6.22 -2.72
N MET A 141 1.49 -5.34 -3.23
CA MET A 141 0.53 -4.61 -2.39
C MET A 141 -0.43 -5.57 -1.67
N ARG A 142 -1.01 -6.52 -2.38
CA ARG A 142 -1.84 -7.59 -1.78
C ARG A 142 -1.09 -8.40 -0.73
N ALA A 143 0.20 -8.69 -0.95
CA ALA A 143 1.03 -9.38 0.02
C ALA A 143 1.24 -8.57 1.31
N TYR A 144 1.45 -7.24 1.24
CA TYR A 144 1.53 -6.40 2.43
C TYR A 144 0.24 -6.45 3.24
N PHE A 145 -0.91 -6.32 2.60
CA PHE A 145 -2.20 -6.41 3.29
C PHE A 145 -2.41 -7.79 3.88
N ARG A 146 -2.27 -8.85 3.10
CA ARG A 146 -2.53 -10.23 3.54
C ARG A 146 -1.61 -10.69 4.68
N ASN A 147 -0.31 -10.39 4.56
CA ASN A 147 0.69 -10.99 5.47
C ASN A 147 0.97 -10.13 6.70
N HIS A 148 0.75 -8.81 6.63
CA HIS A 148 1.17 -7.88 7.67
C HIS A 148 0.03 -7.02 8.20
N ILE A 149 -0.77 -6.39 7.33
CA ILE A 149 -1.74 -5.36 7.73
C ILE A 149 -3.04 -6.00 8.22
N ASN A 150 -3.70 -6.80 7.40
CA ASN A 150 -5.01 -7.39 7.73
C ASN A 150 -5.00 -8.28 8.98
N PRO A 151 -3.96 -9.08 9.26
CA PRO A 151 -3.92 -9.88 10.49
C PRO A 151 -3.94 -9.06 11.78
N LYS A 152 -3.58 -7.77 11.73
CA LYS A 152 -3.50 -6.88 12.89
C LYS A 152 -4.66 -5.88 12.96
N ILE A 153 -4.98 -5.25 11.84
CA ILE A 153 -5.95 -4.14 11.79
C ILE A 153 -7.04 -4.34 10.71
N GLY A 154 -7.07 -5.47 10.00
CA GLY A 154 -7.99 -5.70 8.90
C GLY A 154 -9.48 -5.63 9.28
N ALA A 155 -9.85 -6.07 10.48
CA ALA A 155 -11.22 -6.04 10.99
C ALA A 155 -11.64 -4.67 11.59
N VAL A 156 -10.69 -3.73 11.74
CA VAL A 156 -10.96 -2.41 12.32
C VAL A 156 -11.73 -1.57 11.30
N PRO A 157 -12.86 -0.92 11.66
CA PRO A 157 -13.49 0.08 10.83
C PRO A 157 -12.50 1.19 10.47
N ILE A 158 -12.41 1.55 9.18
CA ILE A 158 -11.40 2.52 8.72
C ILE A 158 -11.52 3.87 9.42
N GLY A 159 -12.74 4.26 9.79
CA GLY A 159 -13.04 5.47 10.54
C GLY A 159 -12.65 5.42 12.02
N GLU A 160 -12.25 4.28 12.55
CA GLU A 160 -11.86 4.07 13.96
C GLU A 160 -10.38 3.71 14.11
N LEU A 161 -9.67 3.60 12.97
CA LEU A 161 -8.26 3.28 12.98
C LEU A 161 -7.44 4.39 13.66
N SER A 162 -6.75 4.01 14.75
CA SER A 162 -5.95 4.94 15.56
C SER A 162 -4.46 4.89 15.20
N PRO A 163 -3.70 5.97 15.47
CA PRO A 163 -2.24 5.96 15.33
C PRO A 163 -1.56 4.89 16.19
N GLN A 164 -2.12 4.57 17.36
CA GLN A 164 -1.58 3.52 18.23
C GLN A 164 -1.67 2.13 17.59
N GLN A 165 -2.80 1.81 16.96
CA GLN A 165 -2.96 0.54 16.25
C GLN A 165 -2.00 0.43 15.05
N VAL A 166 -1.78 1.52 14.33
CA VAL A 166 -0.78 1.57 13.25
C VAL A 166 0.63 1.39 13.80
N PHE A 167 0.96 2.02 14.93
CA PHE A 167 2.25 1.83 15.60
C PHE A 167 2.46 0.39 16.03
N ASP A 168 1.47 -0.27 16.65
CA ASP A 168 1.56 -1.64 17.11
C ASP A 168 1.71 -2.66 15.96
N LEU A 169 1.11 -2.34 14.81
CA LEU A 169 1.37 -3.06 13.55
C LEU A 169 2.82 -2.93 13.10
N LEU A 170 3.35 -1.71 13.11
CA LEU A 170 4.66 -1.39 12.53
C LEU A 170 5.83 -1.74 13.43
N ARG A 171 5.68 -1.65 14.75
CA ARG A 171 6.76 -1.84 15.73
C ARG A 171 7.57 -3.11 15.52
N PRO A 172 7.00 -4.32 15.43
CA PRO A 172 7.77 -5.55 15.22
C PRO A 172 8.48 -5.57 13.85
N LEU A 173 7.83 -5.04 12.81
CA LEU A 173 8.43 -4.94 11.47
C LEU A 173 9.58 -3.93 11.45
N TRP A 174 9.48 -2.85 12.23
CA TRP A 174 10.53 -1.83 12.31
C TRP A 174 11.83 -2.39 12.88
N GLN A 175 11.73 -3.32 13.81
CA GLN A 175 12.88 -3.97 14.44
C GLN A 175 13.55 -5.02 13.54
N THR A 176 12.76 -5.71 12.70
CA THR A 176 13.24 -6.85 11.90
C THR A 176 13.44 -6.53 10.43
N THR A 177 12.47 -5.84 9.81
CA THR A 177 12.40 -5.59 8.37
C THR A 177 11.90 -4.16 8.11
N THR A 178 12.74 -3.17 8.37
CA THR A 178 12.40 -1.73 8.30
C THR A 178 11.78 -1.32 6.96
N ASP A 179 12.29 -1.85 5.82
CA ASP A 179 11.73 -1.54 4.50
C ASP A 179 10.29 -2.05 4.36
N THR A 180 9.99 -3.22 4.93
CA THR A 180 8.62 -3.76 4.96
C THR A 180 7.72 -2.88 5.82
N ALA A 181 8.20 -2.41 6.99
CA ALA A 181 7.46 -1.49 7.85
C ALA A 181 7.13 -0.17 7.13
N GLU A 182 8.10 0.43 6.44
CA GLU A 182 7.90 1.65 5.63
C GLU A 182 6.87 1.45 4.51
N ASN A 183 6.93 0.31 3.84
CA ASN A 183 5.96 -0.02 2.78
C ASN A 183 4.55 -0.25 3.36
N CYS A 184 4.42 -0.96 4.48
CA CYS A 184 3.14 -1.13 5.18
C CYS A 184 2.57 0.21 5.65
N LYS A 185 3.41 1.08 6.27
CA LYS A 185 3.01 2.44 6.65
C LYS A 185 2.48 3.22 5.45
N SER A 186 3.22 3.19 4.34
CA SER A 186 2.83 3.88 3.11
C SER A 186 1.53 3.32 2.51
N ALA A 187 1.33 2.00 2.59
CA ALA A 187 0.09 1.36 2.14
C ALA A 187 -1.11 1.82 2.97
N VAL A 188 -1.00 1.79 4.31
CA VAL A 188 -2.06 2.27 5.22
C VAL A 188 -2.34 3.77 5.02
N PHE A 189 -1.28 4.59 4.89
CA PHE A 189 -1.41 6.02 4.64
C PHE A 189 -2.19 6.32 3.37
N ASN A 190 -1.86 5.64 2.27
CA ASN A 190 -2.52 5.84 0.98
C ASN A 190 -3.95 5.28 0.97
N LEU A 191 -4.19 4.15 1.61
CA LEU A 191 -5.53 3.59 1.79
C LEU A 191 -6.42 4.57 2.55
N PHE A 192 -5.92 5.12 3.66
CA PHE A 192 -6.70 6.06 4.46
C PHE A 192 -7.03 7.35 3.68
N ARG A 193 -6.07 7.87 2.90
CA ARG A 193 -6.34 9.03 2.01
C ARG A 193 -7.46 8.74 1.00
N TRP A 194 -7.44 7.55 0.41
CA TRP A 194 -8.47 7.11 -0.51
C TRP A 194 -9.83 6.97 0.20
N ALA A 195 -9.87 6.32 1.36
CA ALA A 195 -11.09 6.15 2.15
C ALA A 195 -11.69 7.50 2.58
N LYS A 196 -10.84 8.48 2.95
CA LYS A 196 -11.26 9.83 3.27
C LYS A 196 -11.87 10.54 2.06
N ALA A 197 -11.29 10.38 0.87
CA ALA A 197 -11.83 10.94 -0.37
C ALA A 197 -13.19 10.31 -0.76
N ARG A 198 -13.46 9.07 -0.32
CA ARG A 198 -14.75 8.36 -0.48
C ARG A 198 -15.77 8.71 0.59
N GLY A 199 -15.39 9.46 1.61
CA GLY A 199 -16.25 9.80 2.74
C GLY A 199 -16.41 8.71 3.80
N TYR A 200 -15.62 7.62 3.73
CA TYR A 200 -15.68 6.51 4.71
C TYR A 200 -15.07 6.89 6.06
N CYS A 201 -14.30 7.97 6.12
CA CYS A 201 -13.74 8.52 7.35
C CYS A 201 -13.51 10.03 7.24
N VAL A 202 -13.45 10.72 8.38
CA VAL A 202 -13.29 12.18 8.45
C VAL A 202 -12.05 12.64 9.24
N GLN A 203 -11.55 11.77 10.14
CA GLN A 203 -10.46 12.08 11.05
C GLN A 203 -9.13 12.29 10.29
N GLU A 204 -8.10 12.68 11.03
CA GLU A 204 -6.73 12.76 10.52
C GLU A 204 -6.17 11.39 10.19
N ASN A 205 -5.21 11.35 9.27
CA ASN A 205 -4.62 10.10 8.81
C ASN A 205 -3.78 9.46 9.93
N PRO A 206 -4.16 8.29 10.45
CA PRO A 206 -3.46 7.64 11.56
C PRO A 206 -2.05 7.13 11.18
N ALA A 207 -1.74 7.05 9.89
CA ALA A 207 -0.44 6.66 9.37
C ALA A 207 0.43 7.85 8.95
N ASP A 208 0.02 9.09 9.26
CA ASP A 208 0.81 10.28 8.95
C ASP A 208 1.99 10.41 9.92
N ILE A 209 3.21 10.43 9.36
CA ILE A 209 4.45 10.61 10.12
C ILE A 209 4.60 12.03 10.70
N LYS A 210 3.88 13.00 10.16
CA LYS A 210 3.85 14.37 10.68
C LYS A 210 2.88 14.53 11.86
N GLY A 211 2.02 13.53 12.07
CA GLY A 211 1.07 13.47 13.18
C GLY A 211 1.58 12.63 14.36
N VAL A 212 0.63 12.11 15.13
CA VAL A 212 0.88 11.32 16.35
C VAL A 212 1.76 10.09 16.08
N LEU A 213 1.59 9.43 14.93
CA LEU A 213 2.42 8.27 14.58
C LEU A 213 3.92 8.61 14.53
N GLY A 214 4.28 9.81 14.06
CA GLY A 214 5.69 10.24 14.01
C GLY A 214 6.32 10.28 15.38
N VAL A 215 5.61 10.81 16.36
CA VAL A 215 6.05 10.87 17.77
C VAL A 215 6.21 9.44 18.34
N LEU A 216 5.28 8.56 18.09
CA LEU A 216 5.34 7.15 18.53
C LEU A 216 6.53 6.39 17.90
N LEU A 217 6.87 6.69 16.64
CA LEU A 217 7.97 6.05 15.92
C LEU A 217 9.34 6.67 16.20
N GLU A 218 9.41 7.87 16.78
CA GLU A 218 10.67 8.60 17.02
C GLU A 218 11.75 7.76 17.73
N PRO A 219 11.45 7.04 18.85
CA PRO A 219 12.44 6.21 19.51
C PRO A 219 12.97 5.07 18.62
N LEU A 220 12.11 4.52 17.74
CA LEU A 220 12.49 3.45 16.81
C LEU A 220 13.29 4.00 15.61
N GLN A 221 13.01 5.24 15.18
CA GLN A 221 13.76 5.90 14.11
C GLN A 221 15.16 6.30 14.54
N ALA A 222 15.36 6.69 15.79
CA ALA A 222 16.67 7.00 16.35
C ALA A 222 17.63 5.81 16.28
N THR A 223 17.12 4.58 16.39
CA THR A 223 17.90 3.34 16.25
C THR A 223 18.04 2.87 14.80
N ARG A 224 17.38 3.55 13.85
CA ARG A 224 17.41 3.19 12.42
C ARG A 224 18.82 3.39 11.88
N LYS A 225 19.43 2.32 11.39
CA LYS A 225 20.66 2.40 10.60
C LYS A 225 20.32 3.14 9.28
N LYS A 226 20.59 4.46 9.23
CA LYS A 226 20.42 5.25 8.00
C LYS A 226 21.35 4.69 6.92
N ASN A 227 20.78 4.48 5.72
CA ASN A 227 21.48 4.06 4.50
C ASN A 227 22.35 2.81 4.70
N ARG A 228 21.75 1.62 4.62
CA ARG A 228 22.52 0.41 4.39
C ARG A 228 23.09 0.47 2.97
N ASN A 229 24.40 0.70 2.87
CA ASN A 229 25.11 0.38 1.64
C ASN A 229 24.87 -1.09 1.33
N LEU A 230 24.64 -1.40 0.07
CA LEU A 230 24.51 -2.81 -0.34
C LEU A 230 25.87 -3.49 -0.16
N PRO A 231 25.91 -4.68 0.49
CA PRO A 231 27.16 -5.37 0.74
C PRO A 231 27.93 -5.63 -0.55
N ALA A 232 29.20 -5.27 -0.58
CA ALA A 232 30.07 -5.37 -1.75
C ALA A 232 31.40 -6.03 -1.39
N LEU A 233 31.96 -6.79 -2.32
CA LEU A 233 33.36 -7.24 -2.19
C LEU A 233 34.31 -6.04 -2.24
N ASP A 234 35.41 -6.13 -1.52
CA ASP A 234 36.55 -5.25 -1.82
C ASP A 234 36.97 -5.44 -3.26
N TYR A 235 37.21 -4.34 -3.97
CA TYR A 235 37.61 -4.44 -5.38
C TYR A 235 38.88 -5.28 -5.56
N GLN A 236 39.81 -5.30 -4.59
CA GLN A 236 41.02 -6.10 -4.61
C GLN A 236 40.75 -7.61 -4.63
N GLU A 237 39.59 -8.06 -4.19
CA GLU A 237 39.17 -9.46 -4.19
C GLU A 237 38.47 -9.87 -5.50
N ILE A 238 38.13 -8.91 -6.37
CA ILE A 238 37.39 -9.20 -7.61
C ILE A 238 38.12 -10.17 -8.51
N PRO A 239 39.45 -10.05 -8.77
CA PRO A 239 40.15 -11.02 -9.63
C PRO A 239 40.10 -12.47 -9.10
N ASP A 240 40.23 -12.63 -7.78
CA ASP A 240 40.11 -13.98 -7.16
C ASP A 240 38.69 -14.52 -7.22
N PHE A 241 37.71 -13.66 -7.00
CA PHE A 241 36.28 -14.02 -7.13
C PHE A 241 35.94 -14.46 -8.55
N PHE A 242 36.55 -13.81 -9.58
CA PHE A 242 36.37 -14.19 -10.96
C PHE A 242 36.98 -15.56 -11.29
N VAL A 243 38.08 -15.96 -10.68
CA VAL A 243 38.62 -17.31 -10.82
C VAL A 243 37.58 -18.36 -10.42
N GLU A 244 36.92 -18.16 -9.27
CA GLU A 244 35.87 -19.07 -8.80
C GLU A 244 34.57 -18.99 -9.66
N LEU A 245 34.17 -17.80 -10.10
CA LEU A 245 33.02 -17.63 -10.99
C LEU A 245 33.21 -18.35 -12.31
N MET A 246 34.41 -18.22 -12.92
CA MET A 246 34.70 -18.75 -14.21
C MET A 246 35.04 -20.26 -14.20
N ALA A 247 35.26 -20.83 -13.03
CA ALA A 247 35.39 -22.29 -12.83
C ALA A 247 34.08 -23.07 -13.09
N SER A 248 32.95 -22.38 -13.31
CA SER A 248 31.67 -23.05 -13.56
C SER A 248 31.00 -22.53 -14.82
N ASP A 249 30.54 -23.44 -15.70
CA ASP A 249 29.79 -23.12 -16.93
C ASP A 249 28.29 -22.89 -16.68
N ARG A 250 27.84 -22.91 -15.43
CA ARG A 250 26.41 -22.67 -15.12
C ARG A 250 26.00 -21.27 -15.56
N VAL A 251 24.86 -21.17 -16.22
CA VAL A 251 24.29 -19.90 -16.70
C VAL A 251 24.23 -18.82 -15.61
N SER A 252 23.86 -19.19 -14.36
CA SER A 252 23.80 -18.24 -13.25
C SER A 252 25.18 -17.67 -12.86
N TYR A 253 26.26 -18.46 -12.99
CA TYR A 253 27.63 -18.00 -12.71
C TYR A 253 28.10 -17.05 -13.80
N ARG A 254 27.92 -17.41 -15.08
CA ARG A 254 28.24 -16.56 -16.24
C ARG A 254 27.42 -15.25 -16.19
N MET A 255 26.12 -15.33 -15.85
CA MET A 255 25.27 -14.17 -15.65
C MET A 255 25.79 -13.24 -14.54
N THR A 256 26.26 -13.81 -13.43
CA THR A 256 26.85 -13.05 -12.31
C THR A 256 28.12 -12.34 -12.73
N ALA A 257 29.03 -13.03 -13.41
CA ALA A 257 30.25 -12.44 -13.94
C ALA A 257 29.96 -11.32 -14.94
N PHE A 258 29.00 -11.54 -15.84
CA PHE A 258 28.59 -10.53 -16.82
C PHE A 258 27.97 -9.28 -16.14
N ALA A 259 27.19 -9.48 -15.08
CA ALA A 259 26.62 -8.38 -14.30
C ALA A 259 27.69 -7.51 -13.62
N ILE A 260 28.78 -8.13 -13.13
CA ILE A 260 29.90 -7.40 -12.53
C ILE A 260 30.69 -6.65 -13.61
N LEU A 261 31.02 -7.31 -14.74
CA LEU A 261 31.72 -6.70 -15.84
C LEU A 261 30.99 -5.50 -16.47
N THR A 262 29.67 -5.57 -16.56
CA THR A 262 28.83 -4.53 -17.19
C THR A 262 28.25 -3.53 -16.21
N THR A 263 28.47 -3.68 -14.91
CA THR A 263 27.93 -2.86 -13.81
C THR A 263 26.39 -2.75 -13.79
N LEU A 264 25.70 -3.61 -14.55
CA LEU A 264 24.25 -3.58 -14.71
C LEU A 264 23.51 -4.11 -13.48
N ARG A 265 22.28 -3.63 -13.30
CA ARG A 265 21.36 -4.18 -12.29
C ARG A 265 20.86 -5.56 -12.68
N SER A 266 20.57 -6.41 -11.70
CA SER A 266 20.10 -7.79 -11.87
C SER A 266 19.00 -7.93 -12.93
N LYS A 267 17.95 -7.11 -12.89
CA LYS A 267 16.86 -7.15 -13.86
C LYS A 267 17.34 -6.92 -15.31
N MET A 268 18.27 -6.00 -15.53
CA MET A 268 18.77 -5.66 -16.87
C MET A 268 19.51 -6.84 -17.48
N VAL A 269 20.37 -7.50 -16.69
CA VAL A 269 21.13 -8.66 -17.16
C VAL A 269 20.21 -9.89 -17.36
N ARG A 270 19.27 -10.11 -16.46
CA ARG A 270 18.33 -11.25 -16.57
C ARG A 270 17.44 -11.18 -17.81
N LEU A 271 17.11 -9.98 -18.26
CA LEU A 271 16.25 -9.72 -19.41
C LEU A 271 17.03 -9.38 -20.68
N ALA A 272 18.36 -9.40 -20.64
CA ALA A 272 19.21 -9.11 -21.80
C ALA A 272 18.99 -10.15 -22.91
N LYS A 273 18.91 -9.68 -24.15
CA LYS A 273 18.61 -10.48 -25.34
C LYS A 273 19.73 -10.45 -26.29
N TRP A 274 19.84 -11.49 -27.12
CA TRP A 274 20.81 -11.55 -28.22
C TRP A 274 20.57 -10.47 -29.29
N THR A 275 19.31 -10.13 -29.54
CA THR A 275 18.91 -9.05 -30.45
C THR A 275 19.35 -7.67 -29.99
N ASP A 276 19.62 -7.49 -28.67
CA ASP A 276 20.11 -6.23 -28.11
C ASP A 276 21.65 -6.08 -28.20
N VAL A 277 22.38 -7.13 -28.64
CA VAL A 277 23.86 -7.14 -28.73
C VAL A 277 24.31 -6.79 -30.13
N ASN A 278 25.18 -5.80 -30.24
CA ASN A 278 25.94 -5.53 -31.44
C ASN A 278 27.38 -6.07 -31.27
N PHE A 279 27.76 -7.09 -32.05
CA PHE A 279 29.09 -7.68 -32.00
C PHE A 279 30.12 -6.95 -32.88
N GLN A 280 29.67 -6.15 -33.86
CA GLN A 280 30.59 -5.37 -34.74
C GLN A 280 31.10 -4.14 -33.97
N GLU A 281 30.21 -3.47 -33.28
CA GLU A 281 30.53 -2.37 -32.34
C GLU A 281 30.22 -2.84 -30.92
N PRO A 282 31.11 -3.55 -30.22
CA PRO A 282 30.81 -4.28 -29.01
C PRO A 282 29.95 -3.50 -28.01
N THR A 283 28.61 -3.61 -28.13
CA THR A 283 27.63 -2.91 -27.28
C THR A 283 26.46 -3.81 -26.95
N LEU A 284 25.82 -3.53 -25.82
CA LEU A 284 24.54 -4.08 -25.43
C LEU A 284 23.57 -2.94 -25.17
N THR A 285 22.46 -2.90 -25.86
CA THR A 285 21.39 -1.91 -25.67
C THR A 285 20.42 -2.40 -24.61
N ILE A 286 20.24 -1.63 -23.55
CA ILE A 286 19.25 -1.94 -22.51
C ILE A 286 18.01 -1.10 -22.78
N PRO A 287 16.86 -1.72 -23.15
CA PRO A 287 15.63 -1.00 -23.41
C PRO A 287 15.12 -0.23 -22.17
N ASN A 288 14.55 0.96 -22.40
CA ASN A 288 13.99 1.81 -21.35
C ASN A 288 12.98 1.06 -20.44
N ALA A 289 12.23 0.10 -20.98
CA ALA A 289 11.28 -0.73 -20.23
C ALA A 289 11.95 -1.57 -19.11
N ASN A 290 13.25 -1.83 -19.19
CA ASN A 290 14.00 -2.61 -18.20
C ASN A 290 14.49 -1.75 -17.02
N PHE A 291 14.36 -0.43 -17.10
CA PHE A 291 14.72 0.46 -15.99
C PHE A 291 13.63 0.54 -14.91
N LYS A 292 14.05 0.82 -13.67
CA LYS A 292 13.13 1.08 -12.58
C LYS A 292 12.36 2.40 -12.76
N THR A 293 13.00 3.40 -13.37
CA THR A 293 12.44 4.73 -13.62
C THR A 293 12.26 4.93 -15.12
N LYS A 294 11.05 5.16 -15.58
CA LYS A 294 10.73 5.41 -17.00
C LYS A 294 11.18 6.79 -17.45
N GLY A 295 11.30 6.98 -18.77
CA GLY A 295 11.58 8.29 -19.38
C GLY A 295 13.07 8.63 -19.54
N ARG A 296 13.95 7.63 -19.58
CA ARG A 296 15.41 7.82 -19.76
C ARG A 296 15.91 7.62 -21.18
N GLY A 297 15.13 6.99 -22.06
CA GLY A 297 15.63 6.41 -23.29
C GLY A 297 16.33 5.06 -23.05
N ASP A 298 16.80 4.44 -24.11
CA ASP A 298 17.59 3.23 -24.06
C ASP A 298 19.01 3.55 -23.58
N HIS A 299 19.68 2.57 -22.97
CA HIS A 299 21.02 2.74 -22.46
C HIS A 299 22.00 1.81 -23.18
N THR A 300 23.05 2.38 -23.75
CA THR A 300 24.13 1.61 -24.38
C THR A 300 25.21 1.26 -23.37
N VAL A 301 25.52 -0.02 -23.24
CA VAL A 301 26.60 -0.58 -22.45
C VAL A 301 27.72 -0.97 -23.41
N PHE A 302 28.92 -0.48 -23.18
CA PHE A 302 30.11 -0.87 -23.96
C PHE A 302 30.67 -2.16 -23.39
N LEU A 303 30.86 -3.15 -24.24
CA LEU A 303 31.29 -4.48 -23.85
C LEU A 303 32.82 -4.60 -23.96
N SER A 304 33.46 -4.93 -22.84
CA SER A 304 34.90 -5.27 -22.82
C SER A 304 35.17 -6.63 -23.50
N ALA A 305 36.39 -6.89 -23.84
CA ALA A 305 36.84 -8.20 -24.34
C ALA A 305 36.43 -9.33 -23.37
N ALA A 306 36.55 -9.12 -22.05
CA ALA A 306 36.11 -10.07 -21.04
C ALA A 306 34.59 -10.32 -21.06
N ALA A 307 33.79 -9.29 -21.29
CA ALA A 307 32.34 -9.44 -21.41
C ALA A 307 31.95 -10.19 -22.69
N LEU A 308 32.61 -9.91 -23.81
CA LEU A 308 32.42 -10.64 -25.06
C LEU A 308 32.82 -12.12 -24.94
N GLN A 309 33.90 -12.43 -24.21
CA GLN A 309 34.30 -13.82 -23.95
C GLN A 309 33.20 -14.60 -23.23
N ILE A 310 32.52 -13.98 -22.23
CA ILE A 310 31.37 -14.59 -21.56
C ILE A 310 30.25 -14.84 -22.59
N LEU A 311 29.87 -13.82 -23.37
CA LEU A 311 28.80 -13.95 -24.37
C LEU A 311 29.09 -15.05 -25.40
N ASN A 312 30.32 -15.11 -25.91
CA ASN A 312 30.73 -16.13 -26.87
C ASN A 312 30.68 -17.55 -26.31
N GLY A 313 30.86 -17.71 -24.99
CA GLY A 313 30.72 -18.99 -24.29
C GLY A 313 29.28 -19.37 -23.93
N MET A 314 28.30 -18.49 -24.16
CA MET A 314 26.91 -18.79 -23.82
C MET A 314 26.20 -19.57 -24.93
N PRO A 315 25.44 -20.64 -24.58
CA PRO A 315 24.69 -21.40 -25.57
C PRO A 315 23.49 -20.58 -26.08
N ARG A 316 23.28 -20.65 -27.42
CA ARG A 316 22.07 -20.12 -28.07
C ARG A 316 21.06 -21.23 -28.28
N TYR A 317 19.82 -20.96 -27.92
CA TYR A 317 18.72 -21.92 -28.04
C TYR A 317 17.73 -21.45 -29.10
N PRO A 318 17.29 -22.34 -30.04
CA PRO A 318 16.29 -21.97 -31.04
C PRO A 318 15.03 -21.40 -30.38
N GLY A 319 14.54 -20.26 -30.85
CA GLY A 319 13.35 -19.60 -30.36
C GLY A 319 13.49 -18.88 -28.98
N ILE A 320 14.69 -18.89 -28.38
CA ILE A 320 14.96 -18.23 -27.11
C ILE A 320 15.97 -17.10 -27.35
N ASP A 321 15.49 -15.87 -27.21
CA ASP A 321 16.31 -14.67 -27.43
C ASP A 321 17.09 -14.21 -26.20
N LEU A 322 16.82 -14.78 -25.01
CA LEU A 322 17.52 -14.45 -23.76
C LEU A 322 18.99 -14.93 -23.83
N ILE A 323 19.90 -14.07 -23.37
CA ILE A 323 21.33 -14.42 -23.24
C ILE A 323 21.55 -15.42 -22.09
N PHE A 324 20.85 -15.23 -20.98
CA PHE A 324 20.97 -16.04 -19.76
C PHE A 324 19.65 -16.75 -19.39
N PRO A 325 19.14 -17.66 -20.22
CA PRO A 325 17.89 -18.36 -19.93
C PRO A 325 18.07 -19.41 -18.83
N SER A 326 17.00 -19.67 -18.09
CA SER A 326 16.95 -20.82 -17.19
C SER A 326 17.15 -22.12 -17.98
N PRO A 327 18.07 -23.01 -17.58
CA PRO A 327 18.35 -24.26 -18.33
C PRO A 327 17.11 -25.15 -18.52
N ARG A 328 16.22 -25.19 -17.50
CA ARG A 328 15.04 -26.07 -17.52
C ARG A 328 13.83 -25.44 -18.21
N GLN A 329 13.56 -24.16 -17.94
CA GLN A 329 12.30 -23.51 -18.35
C GLN A 329 12.46 -22.57 -19.55
N LYS A 330 13.70 -22.33 -19.99
CA LYS A 330 14.03 -21.45 -21.13
C LYS A 330 13.46 -20.02 -21.00
N ARG A 331 13.15 -19.60 -19.79
CA ARG A 331 12.73 -18.23 -19.42
C ARG A 331 13.81 -17.55 -18.58
N GLU A 332 13.57 -16.30 -18.18
CA GLU A 332 14.53 -15.58 -17.33
C GLU A 332 14.79 -16.29 -15.99
N LEU A 333 15.99 -16.19 -15.49
CA LEU A 333 16.37 -16.65 -14.16
C LEU A 333 15.68 -15.79 -13.07
N SER A 334 15.50 -16.35 -11.88
CA SER A 334 14.87 -15.66 -10.74
C SER A 334 15.73 -14.47 -10.26
N ASP A 335 15.11 -13.53 -9.55
CA ASP A 335 15.84 -12.40 -8.92
C ASP A 335 16.90 -12.87 -7.92
N ALA A 336 16.69 -14.03 -7.28
CA ALA A 336 17.60 -14.60 -6.31
C ALA A 336 18.81 -15.32 -6.94
N ALA A 337 18.81 -15.57 -8.26
CA ALA A 337 19.80 -16.45 -8.88
C ALA A 337 21.24 -16.02 -8.63
N MET A 338 21.56 -14.73 -8.74
CA MET A 338 22.91 -14.21 -8.48
C MET A 338 23.27 -14.24 -7.00
N GLY A 339 22.31 -13.94 -6.11
CA GLY A 339 22.51 -14.05 -4.65
C GLY A 339 22.84 -15.47 -4.21
N ILE A 340 22.20 -16.47 -4.85
CA ILE A 340 22.51 -17.89 -4.60
C ILE A 340 23.94 -18.23 -5.04
N VAL A 341 24.45 -17.62 -6.13
CA VAL A 341 25.84 -17.80 -6.55
C VAL A 341 26.80 -17.25 -5.48
N PHE A 342 26.59 -16.04 -5.00
CA PHE A 342 27.39 -15.46 -3.92
C PHE A 342 27.39 -16.32 -2.66
N ALA A 343 26.22 -16.76 -2.20
CA ALA A 343 26.11 -17.64 -1.03
C ALA A 343 26.88 -18.95 -1.20
N ARG A 344 26.75 -19.61 -2.35
CA ARG A 344 27.45 -20.87 -2.65
C ARG A 344 28.97 -20.72 -2.72
N LEU A 345 29.46 -19.64 -3.33
CA LEU A 345 30.88 -19.36 -3.39
C LEU A 345 31.44 -19.02 -2.01
N HIS A 346 30.67 -18.26 -1.22
CA HIS A 346 31.02 -17.97 0.16
C HIS A 346 31.17 -19.24 1.00
N GLU A 347 30.16 -20.13 0.96
CA GLU A 347 30.19 -21.43 1.68
C GLU A 347 31.37 -22.30 1.24
N ARG A 348 31.62 -22.38 -0.10
CA ARG A 348 32.75 -23.13 -0.64
C ARG A 348 34.08 -22.59 -0.15
N SER A 349 34.26 -21.26 -0.14
CA SER A 349 35.46 -20.63 0.37
C SER A 349 35.70 -20.98 1.85
N LEU A 350 34.66 -20.91 2.68
CA LEU A 350 34.76 -21.29 4.09
C LEU A 350 35.13 -22.77 4.29
N GLN A 351 34.52 -23.68 3.51
CA GLN A 351 34.83 -25.12 3.55
C GLN A 351 36.27 -25.42 3.15
N SER A 352 36.87 -24.57 2.30
CA SER A 352 38.28 -24.69 1.88
C SER A 352 39.25 -23.95 2.81
N GLY A 353 38.81 -23.48 3.98
CA GLY A 353 39.63 -22.73 4.93
C GLY A 353 39.85 -21.24 4.58
N GLY A 354 39.13 -20.74 3.57
CA GLY A 354 39.16 -19.32 3.21
C GLY A 354 38.27 -18.46 4.14
N LYS A 355 38.30 -17.14 3.93
CA LYS A 355 37.52 -16.15 4.72
C LYS A 355 36.07 -15.96 4.24
N GLY A 356 35.70 -16.62 3.14
CA GLY A 356 34.41 -16.37 2.47
C GLY A 356 34.42 -15.07 1.65
N TRP A 357 33.31 -14.81 0.95
CA TRP A 357 33.11 -13.61 0.10
C TRP A 357 32.20 -12.63 0.82
N ILE A 358 32.79 -11.67 1.55
CA ILE A 358 32.11 -10.76 2.46
C ILE A 358 32.37 -9.28 2.13
N ASP A 359 31.51 -8.41 2.63
CA ASP A 359 31.79 -6.98 2.71
C ASP A 359 32.64 -6.72 3.97
N PRO A 360 33.91 -6.34 3.86
CA PRO A 360 34.78 -6.19 5.03
C PRO A 360 34.37 -5.00 5.91
N VAL A 361 33.85 -3.93 5.31
CA VAL A 361 33.44 -2.71 6.03
C VAL A 361 32.18 -2.96 6.83
N LEU A 362 31.17 -3.56 6.20
CA LEU A 362 29.90 -3.88 6.89
C LEU A 362 30.11 -4.98 7.92
N SER A 363 30.90 -6.01 7.63
CA SER A 363 31.19 -7.08 8.59
C SER A 363 31.86 -6.54 9.85
N LYS A 364 32.84 -5.66 9.71
CA LYS A 364 33.48 -4.98 10.84
C LYS A 364 32.48 -4.12 11.63
N LYS A 365 31.63 -3.38 10.93
CA LYS A 365 30.64 -2.48 11.55
C LYS A 365 29.55 -3.23 12.30
N GLU A 366 29.13 -4.39 11.78
CA GLU A 366 28.02 -5.18 12.34
C GLU A 366 28.48 -6.26 13.33
N GLY A 367 29.77 -6.55 13.37
CA GLY A 367 30.34 -7.61 14.23
C GLY A 367 29.99 -9.04 13.79
N VAL A 368 29.46 -9.20 12.56
CA VAL A 368 29.08 -10.46 11.94
C VAL A 368 29.53 -10.49 10.49
N LEU A 369 29.75 -11.69 9.93
CA LEU A 369 30.12 -11.83 8.53
C LEU A 369 28.92 -11.43 7.64
N VAL A 370 29.07 -10.36 6.87
CA VAL A 370 28.07 -9.87 5.91
C VAL A 370 28.46 -10.31 4.51
N ILE A 371 27.73 -11.29 3.96
CA ILE A 371 27.99 -11.82 2.62
C ILE A 371 27.79 -10.71 1.60
N ALA A 372 28.76 -10.55 0.67
CA ALA A 372 28.65 -9.61 -0.42
C ALA A 372 27.51 -9.98 -1.36
N THR A 373 26.98 -8.98 -2.06
CA THR A 373 25.88 -9.16 -3.02
C THR A 373 26.28 -8.72 -4.42
N GLN A 374 25.62 -9.25 -5.42
CA GLN A 374 25.82 -8.80 -6.80
C GLN A 374 25.54 -7.29 -6.94
N HIS A 375 24.47 -6.79 -6.33
CA HIS A 375 24.10 -5.37 -6.43
C HIS A 375 25.17 -4.43 -5.87
N GLY A 376 25.76 -4.78 -4.73
CA GLY A 376 26.87 -4.04 -4.14
C GLY A 376 28.12 -4.19 -4.99
N THR A 377 28.54 -5.41 -5.23
CA THR A 377 29.80 -5.72 -5.92
C THR A 377 29.86 -5.14 -7.33
N SER A 378 28.83 -5.29 -8.15
CA SER A 378 28.83 -4.75 -9.52
C SER A 378 29.00 -3.24 -9.58
N ARG A 379 28.70 -2.50 -8.54
CA ARG A 379 28.64 -1.04 -8.57
C ARG A 379 29.57 -0.38 -7.56
N ALA A 380 29.50 -0.81 -6.27
CA ALA A 380 30.35 -0.20 -5.26
C ALA A 380 31.81 -0.61 -5.43
N SER A 381 32.10 -1.88 -5.72
CA SER A 381 33.47 -2.31 -5.99
C SER A 381 34.05 -1.64 -7.24
N PHE A 382 33.27 -1.58 -8.33
CA PHE A 382 33.66 -0.86 -9.55
C PHE A 382 33.92 0.62 -9.27
N LYS A 383 32.97 1.33 -8.62
CA LYS A 383 33.13 2.76 -8.30
C LYS A 383 34.35 3.01 -7.39
N THR A 384 34.59 2.13 -6.41
CA THR A 384 35.77 2.23 -5.53
C THR A 384 37.04 2.04 -6.33
N TRP A 385 37.10 1.03 -7.20
CA TRP A 385 38.24 0.77 -8.08
C TRP A 385 38.58 1.97 -8.97
N THR A 386 37.57 2.60 -9.60
CA THR A 386 37.80 3.79 -10.45
C THR A 386 38.30 5.01 -9.67
N LYS A 387 38.04 5.09 -8.36
CA LYS A 387 38.46 6.21 -7.52
C LYS A 387 39.75 5.97 -6.73
N THR A 388 40.39 4.81 -6.89
CA THR A 388 41.55 4.41 -6.09
C THR A 388 42.83 4.40 -6.94
N GLY A 389 43.93 4.84 -6.34
CA GLY A 389 45.26 4.84 -6.96
C GLY A 389 45.34 5.65 -8.28
N GLU A 390 46.02 5.12 -9.25
CA GLU A 390 46.22 5.76 -10.58
C GLU A 390 44.87 5.87 -11.36
N ASN A 391 43.92 4.98 -11.10
CA ASN A 391 42.63 4.98 -11.79
C ASN A 391 41.86 6.28 -11.59
N ARG A 392 42.02 6.92 -10.43
CA ARG A 392 41.37 8.22 -10.11
C ARG A 392 41.77 9.34 -11.09
N LYS A 393 43.00 9.26 -11.65
CA LYS A 393 43.49 10.25 -12.60
C LYS A 393 43.17 9.86 -14.06
N LEU A 394 42.97 8.57 -14.30
CA LEU A 394 42.78 8.01 -15.63
C LEU A 394 41.36 8.10 -16.14
N PHE A 395 40.37 7.98 -15.26
CA PHE A 395 39.00 7.84 -15.66
C PHE A 395 38.13 9.09 -15.33
N ASP A 396 37.42 9.54 -16.34
CA ASP A 396 36.45 10.61 -16.21
C ASP A 396 35.27 10.17 -15.31
N GLU A 397 34.92 11.02 -14.33
CA GLU A 397 33.88 10.67 -13.34
C GLU A 397 32.49 10.56 -13.93
N GLU A 398 32.13 11.40 -14.92
CA GLU A 398 30.84 11.35 -15.58
C GLU A 398 30.72 10.10 -16.45
N ALA A 399 31.81 9.74 -17.15
CA ALA A 399 31.86 8.49 -17.90
C ALA A 399 31.66 7.27 -17.00
N VAL A 400 32.27 7.24 -15.81
CA VAL A 400 32.05 6.18 -14.81
C VAL A 400 30.59 6.12 -14.35
N GLU A 401 29.95 7.27 -14.06
CA GLU A 401 28.54 7.31 -13.69
C GLU A 401 27.62 6.82 -14.82
N LEU A 402 27.93 7.20 -16.06
CA LEU A 402 27.19 6.73 -17.24
C LEU A 402 27.36 5.22 -17.46
N CYS A 403 28.54 4.64 -17.19
CA CYS A 403 28.73 3.18 -17.24
C CYS A 403 27.80 2.44 -16.28
N MET A 404 27.52 3.02 -15.11
CA MET A 404 26.57 2.47 -14.13
C MET A 404 25.10 2.76 -14.45
N ALA A 405 24.80 3.33 -15.60
CA ALA A 405 23.48 3.81 -15.96
C ALA A 405 22.89 4.77 -14.92
N HIS A 406 23.70 5.67 -14.34
CA HIS A 406 23.23 6.78 -13.53
C HIS A 406 22.88 7.98 -14.41
N LYS A 407 21.99 8.85 -13.91
CA LYS A 407 21.78 10.16 -14.54
C LYS A 407 22.89 11.08 -14.07
N LEU A 408 23.48 11.80 -14.98
CA LEU A 408 24.30 12.94 -14.60
C LEU A 408 23.36 13.99 -14.00
N GLN A 409 23.69 14.47 -12.80
CA GLN A 409 23.02 15.60 -12.18
C GLN A 409 23.84 16.84 -12.57
N ASP A 410 23.26 17.68 -13.42
CA ASP A 410 23.68 19.07 -13.54
C ASP A 410 22.65 19.96 -12.86
N ASP A 411 23.04 21.18 -12.51
CA ASP A 411 22.18 22.19 -11.88
C ASP A 411 20.93 22.56 -12.71
N TYR A 412 20.90 22.11 -13.98
CA TYR A 412 19.87 22.38 -14.97
C TYR A 412 19.12 21.11 -15.40
N GLY A 413 19.20 20.03 -14.66
CA GLY A 413 18.42 18.80 -14.89
C GLY A 413 18.83 18.02 -16.15
N GLY A 414 20.08 18.14 -16.63
CA GLY A 414 20.60 17.47 -17.82
C GLY A 414 20.27 18.20 -19.12
N ALA A 415 19.78 19.42 -19.07
CA ALA A 415 19.37 20.17 -20.25
C ALA A 415 20.55 20.54 -21.18
N TYR A 416 21.72 20.75 -20.61
CA TYR A 416 22.90 21.22 -21.35
C TYR A 416 23.95 20.13 -21.62
N ASN A 417 24.06 19.10 -20.77
CA ASN A 417 25.04 18.04 -20.97
C ASN A 417 24.40 16.85 -21.69
N ARG A 418 24.66 16.73 -23.00
CA ARG A 418 24.22 15.63 -23.87
C ARG A 418 25.37 14.74 -24.33
N ALA A 419 26.56 14.88 -23.73
CA ALA A 419 27.72 14.08 -24.10
C ALA A 419 27.47 12.61 -23.76
N THR A 420 27.73 11.72 -24.71
CA THR A 420 27.65 10.27 -24.52
C THR A 420 28.91 9.70 -23.90
N LEU A 421 30.05 10.44 -23.93
CA LEU A 421 31.38 10.06 -23.44
C LEU A 421 31.76 8.64 -23.85
N GLU A 422 31.49 8.31 -25.12
CA GLU A 422 31.65 6.95 -25.64
C GLU A 422 33.10 6.46 -25.55
N PRO A 423 34.13 7.18 -26.03
CA PRO A 423 35.52 6.75 -25.93
C PRO A 423 35.95 6.51 -24.48
N GLU A 424 35.63 7.43 -23.58
CA GLU A 424 35.94 7.36 -22.15
C GLU A 424 35.27 6.16 -21.49
N ARG A 425 34.02 5.92 -21.81
CA ARG A 425 33.24 4.77 -21.29
C ARG A 425 33.80 3.45 -21.78
N ARG A 426 34.21 3.37 -23.08
CA ARG A 426 34.86 2.19 -23.63
C ARG A 426 36.17 1.92 -22.90
N GLN A 427 37.00 2.94 -22.69
CA GLN A 427 38.24 2.84 -21.95
C GLN A 427 38.03 2.30 -20.53
N VAL A 428 37.10 2.87 -19.78
CA VAL A 428 36.78 2.42 -18.41
C VAL A 428 36.31 0.97 -18.37
N MET A 429 35.40 0.59 -19.27
CA MET A 429 34.85 -0.77 -19.28
C MET A 429 35.87 -1.81 -19.70
N GLU A 430 36.74 -1.49 -20.68
CA GLU A 430 37.81 -2.37 -21.07
C GLU A 430 38.84 -2.58 -19.96
N ALA A 431 39.30 -1.51 -19.32
CA ALA A 431 40.21 -1.59 -18.19
C ALA A 431 39.62 -2.38 -17.01
N TRP A 432 38.32 -2.20 -16.72
CA TRP A 432 37.63 -2.99 -15.70
C TRP A 432 37.57 -4.47 -16.07
N GLY A 433 37.26 -4.79 -17.32
CA GLY A 433 37.25 -6.16 -17.81
C GLY A 433 38.61 -6.85 -17.66
N GLN A 434 39.68 -6.16 -18.05
CA GLN A 434 41.06 -6.65 -17.90
C GLN A 434 41.43 -6.85 -16.43
N TYR A 435 41.03 -5.93 -15.55
CA TYR A 435 41.25 -6.05 -14.11
C TYR A 435 40.51 -7.27 -13.53
N CYS A 436 39.23 -7.44 -13.84
CA CYS A 436 38.46 -8.60 -13.39
C CYS A 436 39.07 -9.94 -13.80
N PHE A 437 39.65 -10.00 -15.00
CA PHE A 437 40.23 -11.21 -15.56
C PHE A 437 41.73 -11.37 -15.30
N SER A 438 42.37 -10.46 -14.58
CA SER A 438 43.82 -10.41 -14.42
C SER A 438 44.46 -11.67 -13.81
N LYS A 439 43.70 -12.48 -13.08
CA LYS A 439 44.14 -13.76 -12.49
C LYS A 439 43.66 -15.00 -13.27
N LEU A 440 42.83 -14.81 -14.28
CA LEU A 440 42.45 -15.94 -15.15
C LEU A 440 43.60 -16.27 -16.10
N LYS A 441 44.05 -17.52 -16.13
CA LYS A 441 44.94 -18.00 -17.16
C LYS A 441 44.11 -18.11 -18.45
N LEU A 442 44.34 -17.19 -19.38
CA LEU A 442 43.75 -17.22 -20.71
C LEU A 442 44.38 -18.35 -21.54
#